data_7d77283b729be6e3eefa2486f5a9e554
#
_entry.id   7d77283b729be6e3eefa2486f5a9e554
#
_cell.length_a   1.000
_cell.length_b   1.000
_cell.length_c   1.000
_cell.angle_alpha   90.00
_cell.angle_beta   90.00
_cell.angle_gamma   90.00
#
_symmetry.space_group_name_H-M   'P 1'
#
loop_
_entity.id
_entity.type
_entity.pdbx_description
1 polymer ?
#
loop_
_entity_poly.entity_id
_entity_poly.type
_entity_poly.pdbx_seq_one_letter_code
_entity_poly.pdbx_strand_id
1 'polypeptide(L)'
;MKKILLTLLIPINIFGQYTNVPDANFELALLNLGYDFVIDGVVETSAIDTITELYINNENIADLTGIEDFIALKSLFCYNNNLSTINLSNNTQLFEVTCSGNNLISIDLRNGNNLGLWYFLSMNNPNLNCIDVEDISYCEDNWSVDSWTYFSNNCNPTSIYSTVENKKLIKIMDIHGRLTKTMPNTPLIYIYSDG
;
A
#
# COMPACT_ATOMS: atom_id res chain seq x y z
N MET A 1 -13.28 12.46 65.36
CA MET A 1 -13.07 13.30 64.15
C MET A 1 -13.05 12.38 62.92
N LYS A 2 -14.14 12.38 62.12
CA LYS A 2 -14.20 11.60 60.84
C LYS A 2 -13.44 12.38 59.77
N LYS A 3 -12.35 11.80 59.23
CA LYS A 3 -11.68 12.35 58.06
C LYS A 3 -12.54 12.05 56.84
N ILE A 4 -13.09 13.08 56.21
CA ILE A 4 -13.76 13.01 54.89
C ILE A 4 -12.65 12.97 53.86
N LEU A 5 -12.48 11.83 53.18
CA LEU A 5 -11.61 11.70 52.03
C LEU A 5 -12.34 12.28 50.83
N LEU A 6 -11.99 13.48 50.44
CA LEU A 6 -12.51 14.13 49.25
C LEU A 6 -11.77 13.51 48.04
N THR A 7 -12.41 12.53 47.38
CA THR A 7 -11.92 12.01 46.09
C THR A 7 -12.16 13.07 45.02
N LEU A 8 -11.07 13.69 44.58
CA LEU A 8 -11.07 14.62 43.44
C LEU A 8 -11.30 13.78 42.16
N LEU A 9 -12.56 13.78 41.67
CA LEU A 9 -12.87 13.28 40.32
C LEU A 9 -12.27 14.26 39.33
N ILE A 10 -11.05 13.94 38.83
CA ILE A 10 -10.47 14.62 37.65
C ILE A 10 -11.31 14.15 36.47
N PRO A 11 -11.99 15.04 35.73
CA PRO A 11 -12.63 14.64 34.47
C PRO A 11 -11.52 14.19 33.53
N ILE A 12 -11.50 12.89 33.22
CA ILE A 12 -10.70 12.39 32.10
C ILE A 12 -11.39 12.91 30.86
N ASN A 13 -10.85 14.00 30.28
CA ASN A 13 -11.23 14.40 28.94
C ASN A 13 -10.71 13.29 28.02
N ILE A 14 -11.57 12.35 27.67
CA ILE A 14 -11.33 11.42 26.59
C ILE A 14 -11.51 12.28 25.33
N PHE A 15 -10.44 12.90 24.86
CA PHE A 15 -10.42 13.41 23.48
C PHE A 15 -10.49 12.17 22.60
N GLY A 16 -11.54 12.03 21.82
CA GLY A 16 -11.62 11.00 20.79
C GLY A 16 -10.38 11.11 19.89
N GLN A 17 -9.77 10.00 19.58
CA GLN A 17 -8.74 9.96 18.55
C GLN A 17 -9.44 10.08 17.20
N TYR A 18 -8.93 10.95 16.32
CA TYR A 18 -9.45 11.13 14.98
C TYR A 18 -8.43 10.65 13.96
N THR A 19 -8.94 9.97 12.96
CA THR A 19 -8.20 9.52 11.78
C THR A 19 -8.38 10.56 10.68
N ASN A 20 -7.28 10.99 10.06
CA ASN A 20 -7.32 11.92 8.94
C ASN A 20 -7.78 11.21 7.66
N VAL A 21 -8.81 11.75 6.99
CA VAL A 21 -9.38 11.22 5.74
C VAL A 21 -9.49 12.38 4.73
N PRO A 22 -8.39 12.76 4.07
CA PRO A 22 -8.32 13.96 3.25
C PRO A 22 -9.08 13.86 1.92
N ASP A 23 -9.36 12.65 1.44
CA ASP A 23 -10.15 12.44 0.22
C ASP A 23 -11.64 12.55 0.54
N ALA A 24 -12.28 13.59 0.02
CA ALA A 24 -13.71 13.88 0.29
C ALA A 24 -14.65 12.76 -0.22
N ASN A 25 -14.26 12.00 -1.24
CA ASN A 25 -15.06 10.87 -1.73
C ASN A 25 -14.91 9.66 -0.81
N PHE A 26 -13.70 9.46 -0.24
CA PHE A 26 -13.50 8.41 0.76
C PHE A 26 -14.28 8.74 2.04
N GLU A 27 -14.20 9.97 2.52
CA GLU A 27 -14.99 10.42 3.67
C GLU A 27 -16.50 10.32 3.40
N LEU A 28 -16.96 10.72 2.21
CA LEU A 28 -18.37 10.56 1.80
C LEU A 28 -18.81 9.09 1.78
N ALA A 29 -17.94 8.19 1.33
CA ALA A 29 -18.23 6.75 1.37
C ALA A 29 -18.38 6.25 2.82
N LEU A 30 -17.51 6.70 3.75
CA LEU A 30 -17.61 6.38 5.17
C LEU A 30 -18.89 6.94 5.79
N LEU A 31 -19.28 8.17 5.42
CA LEU A 31 -20.54 8.78 5.87
C LEU A 31 -21.75 7.98 5.38
N ASN A 32 -21.76 7.57 4.11
CA ASN A 32 -22.85 6.77 3.51
C ASN A 32 -22.96 5.37 4.17
N LEU A 33 -21.85 4.81 4.63
CA LEU A 33 -21.79 3.56 5.38
C LEU A 33 -22.18 3.72 6.86
N GLY A 34 -22.33 4.97 7.34
CA GLY A 34 -22.71 5.28 8.72
C GLY A 34 -21.55 5.25 9.71
N TYR A 35 -20.31 5.34 9.23
CA TYR A 35 -19.10 5.39 10.06
C TYR A 35 -18.65 6.82 10.36
N ASP A 36 -19.22 7.79 9.64
CA ASP A 36 -19.01 9.22 9.83
C ASP A 36 -20.35 9.97 9.83
N PHE A 37 -20.34 11.25 10.26
CA PHE A 37 -21.53 12.09 10.34
C PHE A 37 -21.38 13.46 9.65
N VAL A 38 -20.12 13.88 9.40
CA VAL A 38 -19.79 15.20 8.84
C VAL A 38 -18.61 15.05 7.90
N ILE A 39 -18.64 15.72 6.75
CA ILE A 39 -17.49 15.78 5.84
C ILE A 39 -16.61 16.96 6.30
N ASP A 40 -15.57 16.64 7.07
CA ASP A 40 -14.65 17.66 7.64
C ASP A 40 -13.15 17.25 7.55
N GLY A 41 -12.85 16.14 6.86
CA GLY A 41 -11.51 15.60 6.62
C GLY A 41 -11.01 14.67 7.72
N VAL A 42 -11.89 14.29 8.68
CA VAL A 42 -11.53 13.37 9.77
C VAL A 42 -12.71 12.48 10.14
N VAL A 43 -12.41 11.26 10.62
CA VAL A 43 -13.40 10.34 11.21
C VAL A 43 -12.98 9.95 12.62
N GLU A 44 -13.93 9.71 13.53
CA GLU A 44 -13.58 9.13 14.84
C GLU A 44 -12.92 7.76 14.66
N THR A 45 -11.69 7.58 15.14
CA THR A 45 -10.95 6.31 15.02
C THR A 45 -11.74 5.14 15.62
N SER A 46 -12.44 5.38 16.74
CA SER A 46 -13.28 4.37 17.39
C SER A 46 -14.51 3.92 16.55
N ALA A 47 -14.88 4.68 15.52
CA ALA A 47 -15.94 4.29 14.61
C ALA A 47 -15.47 3.33 13.52
N ILE A 48 -14.15 3.28 13.27
CA ILE A 48 -13.56 2.53 12.15
C ILE A 48 -12.62 1.39 12.58
N ASP A 49 -12.04 1.43 13.78
CA ASP A 49 -11.02 0.48 14.25
C ASP A 49 -11.52 -0.96 14.43
N THR A 50 -12.85 -1.16 14.53
CA THR A 50 -13.49 -2.48 14.67
C THR A 50 -14.12 -3.00 13.38
N ILE A 51 -14.06 -2.21 12.28
CA ILE A 51 -14.62 -2.60 10.99
C ILE A 51 -13.79 -3.74 10.39
N THR A 52 -14.47 -4.82 10.00
CA THR A 52 -13.83 -5.99 9.41
C THR A 52 -14.00 -6.07 7.90
N GLU A 53 -14.98 -5.39 7.32
CA GLU A 53 -15.26 -5.38 5.89
C GLU A 53 -15.55 -3.95 5.43
N LEU A 54 -14.89 -3.51 4.37
CA LEU A 54 -15.05 -2.16 3.83
C LEU A 54 -15.35 -2.21 2.32
N TYR A 55 -16.56 -1.78 1.94
CA TYR A 55 -17.06 -1.73 0.57
C TYR A 55 -17.10 -0.29 0.10
N ILE A 56 -16.09 0.13 -0.65
CA ILE A 56 -15.92 1.49 -1.16
C ILE A 56 -15.58 1.49 -2.66
N ASN A 57 -16.16 0.56 -3.39
CA ASN A 57 -15.98 0.43 -4.83
C ASN A 57 -16.88 1.39 -5.62
N ASN A 58 -16.39 1.92 -6.75
CA ASN A 58 -17.10 2.86 -7.64
C ASN A 58 -17.42 4.23 -7.00
N GLU A 59 -16.63 4.69 -6.06
CA GLU A 59 -16.86 5.94 -5.32
C GLU A 59 -16.00 7.11 -5.80
N ASN A 60 -15.22 6.95 -6.88
CA ASN A 60 -14.27 7.96 -7.41
C ASN A 60 -13.18 8.39 -6.42
N ILE A 61 -12.84 7.56 -5.46
CA ILE A 61 -11.81 7.80 -4.44
C ILE A 61 -10.44 7.83 -5.11
N ALA A 62 -9.61 8.83 -4.77
CA ALA A 62 -8.25 8.97 -5.28
C ALA A 62 -7.17 8.69 -4.22
N ASP A 63 -7.52 8.76 -2.92
CA ASP A 63 -6.61 8.56 -1.80
C ASP A 63 -7.32 7.80 -0.66
N LEU A 64 -6.67 6.75 -0.14
CA LEU A 64 -7.14 5.97 1.00
C LEU A 64 -6.38 6.32 2.30
N THR A 65 -5.75 7.49 2.40
CA THR A 65 -5.16 7.96 3.67
C THR A 65 -6.21 7.86 4.78
N GLY A 66 -5.83 7.23 5.90
CA GLY A 66 -6.72 6.86 7.00
C GLY A 66 -7.05 5.35 7.05
N ILE A 67 -6.82 4.61 5.96
CA ILE A 67 -7.05 3.14 5.91
C ILE A 67 -6.17 2.40 6.91
N GLU A 68 -5.03 2.95 7.30
CA GLU A 68 -4.09 2.41 8.28
C GLU A 68 -4.69 2.24 9.67
N ASP A 69 -5.73 3.00 10.01
CA ASP A 69 -6.41 2.95 11.30
C ASP A 69 -7.59 1.95 11.33
N PHE A 70 -7.93 1.33 10.20
CA PHE A 70 -8.86 0.21 10.13
C PHE A 70 -8.16 -1.09 10.58
N ILE A 71 -7.75 -1.15 11.83
CA ILE A 71 -6.86 -2.19 12.37
C ILE A 71 -7.48 -3.59 12.42
N ALA A 72 -8.82 -3.69 12.41
CA ALA A 72 -9.54 -4.96 12.38
C ALA A 72 -9.92 -5.40 10.95
N LEU A 73 -9.52 -4.64 9.91
CA LEU A 73 -9.95 -4.87 8.54
C LEU A 73 -9.46 -6.22 8.00
N LYS A 74 -10.40 -7.02 7.50
CA LYS A 74 -10.18 -8.33 6.88
C LYS A 74 -10.46 -8.32 5.39
N SER A 75 -11.48 -7.58 4.95
CA SER A 75 -11.87 -7.52 3.54
C SER A 75 -11.99 -6.08 3.07
N LEU A 76 -11.22 -5.73 2.04
CA LEU A 76 -11.22 -4.42 1.39
C LEU A 76 -11.66 -4.54 -0.07
N PHE A 77 -12.76 -3.88 -0.43
CA PHE A 77 -13.29 -3.80 -1.79
C PHE A 77 -13.24 -2.34 -2.25
N CYS A 78 -12.17 -1.98 -2.98
CA CYS A 78 -11.94 -0.61 -3.48
C CYS A 78 -11.74 -0.56 -5.01
N TYR A 79 -12.31 -1.54 -5.74
CA TYR A 79 -12.20 -1.60 -7.19
C TYR A 79 -12.99 -0.48 -7.89
N ASN A 80 -12.58 -0.12 -9.13
CA ASN A 80 -13.18 0.94 -9.94
C ASN A 80 -13.21 2.30 -9.21
N ASN A 81 -12.07 2.74 -8.75
CA ASN A 81 -11.81 4.06 -8.18
C ASN A 81 -10.71 4.78 -8.99
N ASN A 82 -10.18 5.88 -8.45
CA ASN A 82 -9.12 6.67 -9.07
C ASN A 82 -7.81 6.57 -8.28
N LEU A 83 -7.62 5.51 -7.49
CA LEU A 83 -6.47 5.35 -6.60
C LEU A 83 -5.17 5.30 -7.38
N SER A 84 -4.19 6.08 -6.93
CA SER A 84 -2.83 6.08 -7.48
C SER A 84 -1.85 5.24 -6.66
N THR A 85 -2.08 5.15 -5.36
CA THR A 85 -1.28 4.35 -4.44
C THR A 85 -2.17 3.70 -3.39
N ILE A 86 -1.76 2.55 -2.85
CA ILE A 86 -2.39 1.91 -1.69
C ILE A 86 -1.28 1.44 -0.75
N ASN A 87 -1.37 1.84 0.53
CA ASN A 87 -0.50 1.33 1.58
C ASN A 87 -1.35 0.57 2.61
N LEU A 88 -1.18 -0.75 2.67
CA LEU A 88 -1.88 -1.66 3.58
C LEU A 88 -0.92 -2.31 4.60
N SER A 89 0.27 -1.73 4.79
CA SER A 89 1.29 -2.29 5.70
C SER A 89 0.83 -2.35 7.16
N ASN A 90 -0.14 -1.53 7.57
CA ASN A 90 -0.71 -1.55 8.92
C ASN A 90 -1.92 -2.49 9.06
N ASN A 91 -2.54 -2.92 7.95
CA ASN A 91 -3.73 -3.76 7.97
C ASN A 91 -3.37 -5.24 8.06
N THR A 92 -2.86 -5.66 9.20
CA THR A 92 -2.25 -6.99 9.43
C THR A 92 -3.24 -8.15 9.45
N GLN A 93 -4.55 -7.88 9.47
CA GLN A 93 -5.60 -8.92 9.50
C GLN A 93 -6.25 -9.17 8.13
N LEU A 94 -5.73 -8.55 7.06
CA LEU A 94 -6.30 -8.69 5.73
C LEU A 94 -6.29 -10.14 5.24
N PHE A 95 -7.44 -10.54 4.72
CA PHE A 95 -7.74 -11.84 4.19
C PHE A 95 -8.17 -11.77 2.72
N GLU A 96 -8.81 -10.65 2.33
CA GLU A 96 -9.27 -10.39 0.99
C GLU A 96 -9.08 -8.92 0.60
N VAL A 97 -8.51 -8.67 -0.59
CA VAL A 97 -8.38 -7.32 -1.16
C VAL A 97 -8.71 -7.35 -2.65
N THR A 98 -9.61 -6.47 -3.09
CA THR A 98 -9.87 -6.23 -4.50
C THR A 98 -9.71 -4.74 -4.83
N CYS A 99 -8.70 -4.43 -5.63
CA CYS A 99 -8.37 -3.06 -6.05
C CYS A 99 -8.23 -2.90 -7.57
N SER A 100 -8.91 -3.78 -8.32
CA SER A 100 -8.92 -3.75 -9.78
C SER A 100 -9.56 -2.48 -10.34
N GLY A 101 -9.16 -2.06 -11.56
CA GLY A 101 -9.77 -0.92 -12.24
C GLY A 101 -9.47 0.40 -11.55
N ASN A 102 -8.23 0.63 -11.20
CA ASN A 102 -7.70 1.87 -10.63
C ASN A 102 -6.56 2.44 -11.50
N ASN A 103 -5.93 3.50 -11.03
CA ASN A 103 -4.76 4.14 -11.67
C ASN A 103 -3.47 3.86 -10.90
N LEU A 104 -3.38 2.70 -10.24
CA LEU A 104 -2.31 2.38 -9.30
C LEU A 104 -0.94 2.36 -9.99
N ILE A 105 0.05 2.94 -9.31
CA ILE A 105 1.47 2.89 -9.64
C ILE A 105 2.27 2.17 -8.55
N SER A 106 1.70 2.03 -7.35
CA SER A 106 2.33 1.41 -6.18
C SER A 106 1.29 0.80 -5.25
N ILE A 107 1.59 -0.39 -4.73
CA ILE A 107 0.88 -1.05 -3.63
C ILE A 107 1.91 -1.56 -2.63
N ASP A 108 1.72 -1.27 -1.34
CA ASP A 108 2.51 -1.85 -0.25
C ASP A 108 1.64 -2.81 0.57
N LEU A 109 1.98 -4.10 0.51
CA LEU A 109 1.33 -5.20 1.23
C LEU A 109 2.29 -5.88 2.22
N ARG A 110 3.36 -5.20 2.64
CA ARG A 110 4.30 -5.70 3.66
C ARG A 110 3.70 -5.53 5.05
N ASN A 111 2.62 -6.27 5.30
CA ASN A 111 1.84 -6.24 6.53
C ASN A 111 2.08 -7.45 7.46
N GLY A 112 3.07 -8.28 7.13
CA GLY A 112 3.41 -9.49 7.89
C GLY A 112 2.40 -10.63 7.72
N ASN A 113 1.44 -10.54 6.78
CA ASN A 113 0.34 -11.50 6.63
C ASN A 113 0.07 -11.95 5.20
N ASN A 114 1.07 -11.93 4.31
CA ASN A 114 0.84 -12.35 2.91
C ASN A 114 0.24 -13.76 2.82
N LEU A 115 0.66 -14.70 3.66
CA LEU A 115 0.13 -16.07 3.70
C LEU A 115 -1.34 -16.13 4.16
N GLY A 116 -1.81 -15.16 4.91
CA GLY A 116 -3.19 -15.06 5.38
C GLY A 116 -4.09 -14.30 4.40
N LEU A 117 -3.52 -13.50 3.50
CA LEU A 117 -4.24 -12.79 2.43
C LEU A 117 -4.44 -13.76 1.26
N TRP A 118 -5.47 -14.61 1.37
CA TRP A 118 -5.70 -15.69 0.43
C TRP A 118 -6.37 -15.25 -0.88
N TYR A 119 -7.02 -14.09 -0.90
CA TYR A 119 -7.63 -13.54 -2.11
C TYR A 119 -7.16 -12.11 -2.36
N PHE A 120 -6.38 -11.93 -3.41
CA PHE A 120 -5.91 -10.62 -3.86
C PHE A 120 -6.13 -10.47 -5.36
N LEU A 121 -6.79 -9.38 -5.74
CA LEU A 121 -7.10 -9.07 -7.13
C LEU A 121 -6.79 -7.59 -7.44
N SER A 122 -5.82 -7.35 -8.35
CA SER A 122 -5.40 -6.02 -8.79
C SER A 122 -5.23 -5.93 -10.30
N MET A 123 -6.27 -6.37 -11.03
CA MET A 123 -6.29 -6.32 -12.50
C MET A 123 -6.71 -4.94 -13.01
N ASN A 124 -6.37 -4.60 -14.26
CA ASN A 124 -6.70 -3.31 -14.88
C ASN A 124 -6.13 -2.10 -14.14
N ASN A 125 -4.85 -2.20 -13.77
CA ASN A 125 -4.04 -1.10 -13.26
C ASN A 125 -2.85 -0.87 -14.23
N PRO A 126 -3.03 -0.12 -15.31
CA PRO A 126 -2.11 -0.10 -16.45
C PRO A 126 -0.69 0.42 -16.12
N ASN A 127 -0.53 1.14 -15.02
CA ASN A 127 0.74 1.71 -14.59
C ASN A 127 1.37 0.97 -13.40
N LEU A 128 0.72 -0.08 -12.87
CA LEU A 128 1.22 -0.86 -11.74
C LEU A 128 2.23 -1.90 -12.24
N ASN A 129 3.51 -1.61 -12.04
CA ASN A 129 4.58 -2.52 -12.46
C ASN A 129 5.05 -3.43 -11.33
N CYS A 130 4.97 -2.97 -10.07
CA CYS A 130 5.52 -3.69 -8.93
C CYS A 130 4.63 -3.54 -7.69
N ILE A 131 4.51 -4.62 -6.92
CA ILE A 131 3.80 -4.66 -5.63
C ILE A 131 4.79 -5.08 -4.54
N ASP A 132 4.90 -4.28 -3.48
CA ASP A 132 5.74 -4.59 -2.32
C ASP A 132 5.09 -5.66 -1.44
N VAL A 133 5.80 -6.79 -1.22
CA VAL A 133 5.35 -7.95 -0.43
C VAL A 133 6.50 -8.54 0.38
N GLU A 134 6.22 -9.38 1.38
CA GLU A 134 7.24 -10.16 2.08
C GLU A 134 7.51 -11.51 1.40
N ASP A 135 6.47 -12.23 0.97
CA ASP A 135 6.57 -13.56 0.37
C ASP A 135 6.22 -13.54 -1.12
N ILE A 136 7.24 -13.30 -1.94
CA ILE A 136 7.10 -13.20 -3.41
C ILE A 136 6.53 -14.49 -3.98
N SER A 137 7.07 -15.64 -3.56
CA SER A 137 6.71 -16.95 -4.12
C SER A 137 5.24 -17.28 -3.89
N TYR A 138 4.74 -17.02 -2.68
CA TYR A 138 3.33 -17.21 -2.37
C TYR A 138 2.44 -16.30 -3.20
N CYS A 139 2.82 -15.03 -3.35
CA CYS A 139 2.03 -14.04 -4.08
C CYS A 139 1.95 -14.38 -5.58
N GLU A 140 3.06 -14.81 -6.20
CA GLU A 140 3.10 -15.25 -7.61
C GLU A 140 2.18 -16.45 -7.88
N ASP A 141 2.08 -17.38 -6.94
CA ASP A 141 1.28 -18.60 -7.11
C ASP A 141 -0.23 -18.39 -6.83
N ASN A 142 -0.59 -17.40 -6.01
CA ASN A 142 -1.95 -17.30 -5.45
C ASN A 142 -2.71 -16.02 -5.82
N TRP A 143 -2.02 -14.95 -6.25
CA TRP A 143 -2.67 -13.66 -6.46
C TRP A 143 -2.83 -13.32 -7.94
N SER A 144 -3.86 -12.54 -8.26
CA SER A 144 -4.19 -12.18 -9.63
C SER A 144 -3.88 -10.70 -9.89
N VAL A 145 -2.92 -10.48 -10.80
CA VAL A 145 -2.47 -9.14 -11.21
C VAL A 145 -2.36 -9.07 -12.74
N ASP A 146 -2.16 -7.88 -13.30
CA ASP A 146 -1.89 -7.71 -14.71
C ASP A 146 -0.57 -8.40 -15.11
N SER A 147 -0.45 -8.89 -16.35
CA SER A 147 0.70 -9.71 -16.80
C SER A 147 2.05 -8.98 -16.82
N TRP A 148 2.06 -7.68 -16.68
CA TRP A 148 3.28 -6.85 -16.58
C TRP A 148 3.65 -6.50 -15.13
N THR A 149 2.77 -6.82 -14.16
CA THR A 149 3.00 -6.55 -12.74
C THR A 149 3.79 -7.69 -12.12
N TYR A 150 4.82 -7.37 -11.33
CA TYR A 150 5.61 -8.34 -10.57
C TYR A 150 5.60 -8.01 -9.08
N PHE A 151 5.98 -8.99 -8.25
CA PHE A 151 6.10 -8.83 -6.81
C PHE A 151 7.56 -8.65 -6.39
N SER A 152 7.80 -7.83 -5.37
CA SER A 152 9.14 -7.59 -4.83
C SER A 152 9.06 -7.26 -3.34
N ASN A 153 10.13 -7.51 -2.59
CA ASN A 153 10.24 -7.00 -1.23
C ASN A 153 10.73 -5.54 -1.17
N ASN A 154 11.10 -4.97 -2.32
CA ASN A 154 11.50 -3.58 -2.48
C ASN A 154 11.25 -3.11 -3.92
N CYS A 155 10.07 -2.56 -4.18
CA CYS A 155 9.67 -2.00 -5.47
C CYS A 155 10.34 -0.66 -5.80
N ASN A 156 10.86 0.04 -4.79
CA ASN A 156 11.64 1.28 -4.96
C ASN A 156 13.13 1.01 -4.71
N PRO A 157 13.85 0.46 -5.68
CA PRO A 157 15.29 0.23 -5.51
C PRO A 157 16.05 1.56 -5.58
N THR A 158 15.82 2.47 -4.62
CA THR A 158 16.70 3.63 -4.42
C THR A 158 18.12 3.20 -4.09
N SER A 159 18.34 1.92 -3.87
CA SER A 159 19.62 1.32 -3.52
C SER A 159 20.33 0.56 -4.64
N ILE A 160 19.83 0.55 -5.89
CA ILE A 160 20.65 0.03 -7.01
C ILE A 160 21.98 0.80 -7.12
N TYR A 161 22.03 2.02 -6.61
CA TYR A 161 23.28 2.79 -6.56
C TYR A 161 24.12 2.55 -5.29
N SER A 162 23.60 1.92 -4.23
CA SER A 162 24.37 1.73 -2.98
C SER A 162 25.15 0.42 -2.91
N THR A 163 24.85 -0.56 -3.74
CA THR A 163 25.61 -1.82 -3.83
C THR A 163 26.65 -1.81 -4.96
N VAL A 164 26.75 -0.71 -5.72
CA VAL A 164 27.82 -0.48 -6.74
C VAL A 164 29.05 0.18 -6.09
N GLU A 165 29.17 0.21 -4.78
CA GLU A 165 30.43 0.56 -4.15
C GLU A 165 31.50 -0.47 -4.53
N ASN A 166 32.36 -0.07 -5.46
CA ASN A 166 33.55 -0.75 -5.97
C ASN A 166 33.45 -1.60 -7.25
N LYS A 167 32.30 -1.65 -7.95
CA LYS A 167 32.26 -2.30 -9.25
C LYS A 167 32.80 -1.37 -10.34
N LYS A 168 33.99 -1.64 -10.82
CA LYS A 168 34.56 -0.90 -11.94
C LYS A 168 33.99 -1.40 -13.25
N LEU A 169 33.37 -0.52 -14.05
CA LEU A 169 33.00 -0.84 -15.43
C LEU A 169 34.23 -1.20 -16.24
N ILE A 170 34.31 -2.43 -16.74
CA ILE A 170 35.44 -2.95 -17.51
C ILE A 170 35.22 -2.79 -19.01
N LYS A 171 34.03 -3.15 -19.50
CA LYS A 171 33.71 -3.20 -20.91
C LYS A 171 32.28 -2.83 -21.20
N ILE A 172 32.04 -2.25 -22.36
CA ILE A 172 30.73 -2.10 -22.98
C ILE A 172 30.77 -2.83 -24.30
N MET A 173 29.82 -3.73 -24.55
CA MET A 173 29.71 -4.51 -25.77
C MET A 173 28.34 -4.36 -26.42
N ASP A 174 28.27 -4.51 -27.72
CA ASP A 174 26.99 -4.67 -28.40
C ASP A 174 26.44 -6.11 -28.17
N ILE A 175 25.22 -6.35 -28.63
CA ILE A 175 24.57 -7.68 -28.47
C ILE A 175 25.31 -8.80 -29.25
N HIS A 176 26.30 -8.48 -30.10
CA HIS A 176 27.14 -9.42 -30.81
C HIS A 176 28.49 -9.64 -30.12
N GLY A 177 28.70 -9.08 -28.93
CA GLY A 177 29.93 -9.22 -28.15
C GLY A 177 31.09 -8.33 -28.60
N ARG A 178 30.87 -7.34 -29.46
CA ARG A 178 31.90 -6.41 -29.92
C ARG A 178 32.04 -5.23 -28.99
N LEU A 179 33.26 -4.83 -28.67
CA LEU A 179 33.53 -3.64 -27.85
C LEU A 179 32.96 -2.39 -28.53
N THR A 180 32.23 -1.58 -27.76
CA THR A 180 31.62 -0.34 -28.24
C THR A 180 31.63 0.75 -27.16
N LYS A 181 31.20 1.95 -27.54
CA LYS A 181 30.91 3.04 -26.61
C LYS A 181 29.41 3.14 -26.37
N THR A 182 29.00 3.81 -25.28
CA THR A 182 27.59 4.12 -25.02
C THR A 182 26.97 4.84 -26.24
N MET A 183 25.84 4.31 -26.73
CA MET A 183 25.06 4.92 -27.82
C MET A 183 23.58 5.01 -27.37
N PRO A 184 22.90 6.13 -27.65
CA PRO A 184 21.47 6.27 -27.31
C PRO A 184 20.64 5.22 -28.07
N ASN A 185 19.63 4.68 -27.42
CA ASN A 185 18.64 3.74 -27.97
C ASN A 185 19.22 2.45 -28.60
N THR A 186 20.41 2.03 -28.16
CA THR A 186 21.04 0.78 -28.62
C THR A 186 21.17 -0.16 -27.43
N PRO A 187 20.71 -1.43 -27.52
CA PRO A 187 20.91 -2.40 -26.46
C PRO A 187 22.38 -2.73 -26.30
N LEU A 188 22.93 -2.55 -25.10
CA LEU A 188 24.34 -2.75 -24.79
C LEU A 188 24.52 -3.67 -23.60
N ILE A 189 25.61 -4.42 -23.56
CA ILE A 189 26.02 -5.26 -22.44
C ILE A 189 27.12 -4.53 -21.68
N TYR A 190 26.89 -4.27 -20.40
CA TYR A 190 27.84 -3.64 -19.48
C TYR A 190 28.49 -4.73 -18.62
N ILE A 191 29.80 -4.86 -18.65
CA ILE A 191 30.55 -5.82 -17.86
C ILE A 191 31.32 -5.07 -16.77
N TYR A 192 31.11 -5.48 -15.53
CA TYR A 192 31.74 -4.93 -14.34
C TYR A 192 32.82 -5.87 -13.80
N SER A 193 33.60 -5.40 -12.80
CA SER A 193 34.77 -6.11 -12.25
C SER A 193 34.46 -7.43 -11.51
N ASP A 194 33.21 -7.73 -11.28
CA ASP A 194 32.73 -8.94 -10.61
C ASP A 194 32.10 -10.00 -11.58
N GLY A 195 32.13 -9.75 -12.87
CA GLY A 195 31.70 -10.67 -13.93
C GLY A 195 30.31 -10.44 -14.44
#